data_e52281c69442e63d00f61ee70d33552e
#
_entry.id   e52281c69442e63d00f61ee70d33552e
#
_cell.length_a   1.000
_cell.length_b   1.000
_cell.length_c   1.000
_cell.angle_alpha   90.00
_cell.angle_beta   90.00
_cell.angle_gamma   90.00
#
_symmetry.space_group_name_H-M   'P 1'
#
loop_
_entity.id
_entity.type
_entity.pdbx_description
1 polymer ?
#
loop_
_entity_poly.entity_id
_entity_poly.type
_entity_poly.pdbx_seq_one_letter_code
_entity_poly.pdbx_strand_id
1 'polypeptide(L)'
;GLGDVYKRQAYDMPGVSAKLNLVYVINNAGAVKVTQKLTADKNAKVSNMFRFGLQMPMPRSFETVEYYGRGPVENYIDRNHGTLVGVYKTTADKMYFNYVRPQENGHHTDTRWIALSPDKGNGLAIVADSLIGFNALRNSIEDFDSEEALPHPYQWNNFSPEEVANHDENAARNVLRRMHHVNDIIPRDFVEVCVDMKQQGVGGYDSW
;
A
#
# COMPACT_ATOMS: atom_id res chain seq x y z
N GLY A 1 3.70 36.89 -14.07
CA GLY A 1 3.75 35.75 -13.13
C GLY A 1 4.19 34.53 -13.89
N LEU A 2 5.09 33.73 -13.32
CA LEU A 2 5.43 32.43 -13.87
C LEU A 2 4.15 31.57 -13.83
N GLY A 3 3.74 31.04 -14.98
CA GLY A 3 2.60 30.13 -15.06
C GLY A 3 2.90 28.79 -14.40
N ASP A 4 1.93 27.90 -14.38
CA ASP A 4 2.09 26.55 -13.84
C ASP A 4 3.18 25.77 -14.59
N VAL A 5 3.93 24.95 -13.85
CA VAL A 5 4.92 24.04 -14.42
C VAL A 5 4.30 22.68 -14.61
N TYR A 6 4.52 22.07 -15.78
CA TYR A 6 3.98 20.76 -16.13
C TYR A 6 5.10 19.74 -16.32
N LYS A 7 4.96 18.58 -15.68
CA LYS A 7 5.76 17.38 -15.97
C LYS A 7 4.83 16.26 -16.42
N ARG A 8 5.13 15.67 -17.58
CA ARG A 8 4.37 14.53 -18.11
C ARG A 8 5.31 13.35 -18.29
N GLN A 9 4.84 12.18 -17.87
CA GLN A 9 5.56 10.91 -18.00
C GLN A 9 4.61 9.87 -18.55
N ALA A 10 5.12 9.00 -19.41
CA ALA A 10 4.40 7.86 -19.95
C ALA A 10 5.27 6.61 -19.76
N TYR A 11 4.66 5.57 -19.25
CA TYR A 11 5.30 4.30 -19.01
C TYR A 11 4.57 3.19 -19.76
N ASP A 12 5.31 2.41 -20.51
CA ASP A 12 4.81 1.16 -21.06
C ASP A 12 4.96 0.06 -19.99
N MET A 13 3.88 -0.65 -19.75
CA MET A 13 3.80 -1.72 -18.75
C MET A 13 3.49 -3.06 -19.45
N PRO A 14 4.46 -3.65 -20.15
CA PRO A 14 4.22 -4.82 -20.99
C PRO A 14 3.75 -6.04 -20.20
N GLY A 15 4.21 -6.21 -18.96
CA GLY A 15 3.81 -7.33 -18.10
C GLY A 15 2.33 -7.37 -17.75
N VAL A 16 1.62 -6.24 -17.88
CA VAL A 16 0.17 -6.12 -17.64
C VAL A 16 -0.57 -5.55 -18.86
N SER A 17 0.11 -5.47 -20.00
CA SER A 17 -0.46 -4.97 -21.27
C SER A 17 -1.15 -3.61 -21.10
N ALA A 18 -0.50 -2.68 -20.43
CA ALA A 18 -1.07 -1.38 -20.09
C ALA A 18 -0.07 -0.23 -20.34
N LYS A 19 -0.61 0.99 -20.35
CA LYS A 19 0.16 2.24 -20.35
C LYS A 19 -0.25 3.08 -19.16
N LEU A 20 0.74 3.60 -18.44
CA LEU A 20 0.53 4.52 -17.32
C LEU A 20 0.99 5.92 -17.73
N ASN A 21 0.09 6.89 -17.65
CA ASN A 21 0.41 8.30 -17.87
C ASN A 21 0.32 9.05 -16.55
N LEU A 22 1.35 9.82 -16.23
CA LEU A 22 1.44 10.69 -15.07
C LEU A 22 1.54 12.14 -15.54
N VAL A 23 0.73 13.00 -14.93
CA VAL A 23 0.81 14.44 -15.14
C VAL A 23 0.93 15.14 -13.80
N TYR A 24 1.98 15.92 -13.66
CA TYR A 24 2.21 16.80 -12.52
C TYR A 24 1.99 18.24 -12.96
N VAL A 25 1.20 18.97 -12.20
CA VAL A 25 1.00 20.41 -12.39
C VAL A 25 1.41 21.10 -11.08
N ILE A 26 2.42 21.94 -11.14
CA ILE A 26 2.97 22.64 -9.99
C ILE A 26 2.63 24.13 -10.15
N ASN A 27 1.88 24.69 -9.22
CA ASN A 27 1.52 26.09 -9.23
C ASN A 27 2.55 26.96 -8.48
N ASN A 28 2.40 28.26 -8.57
CA ASN A 28 3.29 29.23 -7.93
C ASN A 28 3.20 29.26 -6.38
N ALA A 29 2.17 28.64 -5.79
CA ALA A 29 2.03 28.46 -4.36
C ALA A 29 2.69 27.18 -3.82
N GLY A 30 3.30 26.38 -4.71
CA GLY A 30 3.94 25.11 -4.37
C GLY A 30 2.99 23.92 -4.25
N ALA A 31 1.71 24.09 -4.59
CA ALA A 31 0.80 22.95 -4.65
C ALA A 31 1.07 22.12 -5.91
N VAL A 32 1.05 20.80 -5.77
CA VAL A 32 1.29 19.84 -6.84
C VAL A 32 0.03 19.01 -7.06
N LYS A 33 -0.58 19.14 -8.26
CA LYS A 33 -1.64 18.25 -8.70
C LYS A 33 -1.02 17.08 -9.44
N VAL A 34 -1.29 15.87 -8.99
CA VAL A 34 -0.86 14.62 -9.63
C VAL A 34 -2.06 13.93 -10.26
N THR A 35 -1.98 13.66 -11.55
CA THR A 35 -3.02 12.90 -12.27
C THR A 35 -2.38 11.61 -12.80
N GLN A 36 -2.98 10.47 -12.47
CA GLN A 36 -2.59 9.16 -12.96
C GLN A 36 -3.68 8.60 -13.86
N LYS A 37 -3.29 8.07 -15.00
CA LYS A 37 -4.20 7.39 -15.92
C LYS A 37 -3.56 6.09 -16.41
N LEU A 38 -4.14 4.97 -15.98
CA LEU A 38 -3.81 3.65 -16.51
C LEU A 38 -4.78 3.33 -17.65
N THR A 39 -4.23 2.88 -18.77
CA THR A 39 -5.00 2.40 -19.92
C THR A 39 -4.53 0.98 -20.23
N ALA A 40 -5.37 0.00 -19.91
CA ALA A 40 -5.10 -1.40 -20.23
C ALA A 40 -5.64 -1.78 -21.61
N ASP A 41 -4.98 -2.75 -22.26
CA ASP A 41 -5.53 -3.37 -23.45
C ASP A 41 -6.80 -4.16 -23.07
N LYS A 42 -7.86 -3.97 -23.83
CA LYS A 42 -9.17 -4.64 -23.60
C LYS A 42 -9.08 -6.16 -23.72
N ASN A 43 -8.09 -6.67 -24.44
CA ASN A 43 -7.86 -8.09 -24.65
C ASN A 43 -6.81 -8.69 -23.72
N ALA A 44 -6.25 -7.88 -22.81
CA ALA A 44 -5.24 -8.34 -21.87
C ALA A 44 -5.80 -9.43 -20.96
N LYS A 45 -5.11 -10.56 -20.92
CA LYS A 45 -5.41 -11.67 -19.99
C LYS A 45 -4.58 -11.49 -18.71
N VAL A 46 -4.91 -10.49 -17.93
CA VAL A 46 -4.25 -10.17 -16.67
C VAL A 46 -5.23 -10.28 -15.52
N SER A 47 -4.74 -10.63 -14.34
CA SER A 47 -5.56 -10.62 -13.12
C SER A 47 -5.96 -9.20 -12.75
N ASN A 48 -6.95 -9.10 -11.88
CA ASN A 48 -7.35 -7.83 -11.31
C ASN A 48 -6.18 -7.17 -10.55
N MET A 49 -6.13 -5.85 -10.63
CA MET A 49 -5.11 -5.06 -9.95
C MET A 49 -5.38 -5.03 -8.45
N PHE A 50 -4.37 -5.39 -7.65
CA PHE A 50 -4.47 -5.39 -6.20
C PHE A 50 -4.65 -3.99 -5.62
N ARG A 51 -3.86 -3.02 -6.11
CA ARG A 51 -3.97 -1.61 -5.73
C ARG A 51 -3.52 -0.71 -6.89
N PHE A 52 -4.02 0.52 -6.89
CA PHE A 52 -3.63 1.57 -7.82
C PHE A 52 -3.51 2.90 -7.09
N GLY A 53 -2.34 3.48 -7.07
CA GLY A 53 -2.07 4.72 -6.35
C GLY A 53 -0.63 5.17 -6.42
N LEU A 54 -0.17 5.80 -5.35
CA LEU A 54 1.18 6.31 -5.16
C LEU A 54 1.79 5.73 -3.89
N GLN A 55 3.07 5.47 -3.95
CA GLN A 55 3.91 5.11 -2.83
C GLN A 55 5.00 6.17 -2.68
N MET A 56 5.16 6.70 -1.49
CA MET A 56 6.11 7.78 -1.20
C MET A 56 6.86 7.51 0.09
N PRO A 57 8.18 7.31 0.05
CA PRO A 57 8.99 7.37 1.25
C PRO A 57 9.14 8.82 1.71
N MET A 58 8.84 9.06 2.98
CA MET A 58 8.97 10.35 3.65
C MET A 58 10.06 10.27 4.73
N PRO A 59 10.76 11.37 5.04
CA PRO A 59 11.68 11.39 6.16
C PRO A 59 11.01 10.93 7.45
N ARG A 60 11.75 10.25 8.33
CA ARG A 60 11.27 9.73 9.61
C ARG A 60 10.56 10.78 10.47
N SER A 61 10.97 12.03 10.37
CA SER A 61 10.36 13.14 11.10
C SER A 61 8.88 13.40 10.77
N PHE A 62 8.39 12.95 9.60
CA PHE A 62 6.99 13.10 9.18
C PHE A 62 6.09 12.01 9.79
N GLU A 63 6.24 11.78 11.08
CA GLU A 63 5.58 10.69 11.77
C GLU A 63 4.17 11.00 12.29
N THR A 64 3.85 12.29 12.47
CA THR A 64 2.48 12.68 12.87
C THR A 64 1.56 12.61 11.67
N VAL A 65 0.50 11.83 11.82
CA VAL A 65 -0.51 11.59 10.77
C VAL A 65 -1.87 12.10 11.25
N GLU A 66 -2.45 13.01 10.48
CA GLU A 66 -3.82 13.50 10.67
C GLU A 66 -4.61 13.23 9.40
N TYR A 67 -5.84 12.76 9.51
CA TYR A 67 -6.62 12.40 8.33
C TYR A 67 -8.14 12.54 8.56
N TYR A 68 -8.86 12.78 7.48
CA TYR A 68 -10.33 12.72 7.45
C TYR A 68 -10.75 11.52 6.62
N GLY A 69 -11.15 10.46 7.30
CA GLY A 69 -11.48 9.17 6.73
C GLY A 69 -12.08 8.23 7.76
N ARG A 70 -12.11 6.93 7.45
CA ARG A 70 -12.57 5.93 8.42
C ARG A 70 -11.48 5.55 9.40
N GLY A 71 -11.86 5.45 10.68
CA GLY A 71 -10.94 5.12 11.77
C GLY A 71 -11.68 4.85 13.08
N PRO A 72 -10.95 4.88 14.23
CA PRO A 72 -9.51 5.13 14.36
C PRO A 72 -8.60 3.95 13.95
N VAL A 73 -9.15 2.74 13.91
CA VAL A 73 -8.40 1.50 13.59
C VAL A 73 -8.33 1.30 12.08
N GLU A 74 -7.33 0.54 11.65
CA GLU A 74 -7.19 0.16 10.25
C GLU A 74 -8.46 -0.52 9.73
N ASN A 75 -8.73 -0.30 8.46
CA ASN A 75 -9.90 -0.86 7.81
C ASN A 75 -9.66 -0.98 6.31
N TYR A 76 -10.36 -1.92 5.70
CA TYR A 76 -10.27 -2.25 4.29
C TYR A 76 -11.67 -2.26 3.68
N ILE A 77 -11.77 -2.19 2.38
CA ILE A 77 -13.05 -2.15 1.66
C ILE A 77 -14.00 -3.30 2.06
N ASP A 78 -13.47 -4.45 2.40
CA ASP A 78 -14.19 -5.65 2.84
C ASP A 78 -14.42 -5.73 4.36
N ARG A 79 -13.87 -4.83 5.16
CA ARG A 79 -14.02 -4.80 6.61
C ARG A 79 -13.91 -3.37 7.19
N ASN A 80 -14.74 -2.47 6.73
CA ASN A 80 -14.75 -1.07 7.19
C ASN A 80 -16.03 -0.65 7.94
N HIS A 81 -17.04 -1.51 8.00
CA HIS A 81 -18.35 -1.16 8.61
C HIS A 81 -18.25 -0.90 10.12
N GLY A 82 -17.27 -1.45 10.80
CA GLY A 82 -17.03 -1.21 12.23
C GLY A 82 -16.32 0.11 12.55
N THR A 83 -16.00 0.91 11.53
CA THR A 83 -15.27 2.18 11.67
C THR A 83 -16.14 3.37 11.28
N LEU A 84 -15.88 4.52 11.88
CA LEU A 84 -16.63 5.75 11.62
C LEU A 84 -15.80 6.74 10.82
N VAL A 85 -16.47 7.51 9.98
CA VAL A 85 -15.84 8.63 9.28
C VAL A 85 -15.67 9.79 10.25
N GLY A 86 -14.46 10.29 10.38
CA GLY A 86 -14.12 11.39 11.29
C GLY A 86 -12.73 11.95 11.00
N VAL A 87 -12.35 12.98 11.75
CA VAL A 87 -10.99 13.49 11.75
C VAL A 87 -10.20 12.82 12.89
N TYR A 88 -9.12 12.17 12.53
CA TYR A 88 -8.28 11.43 13.46
C TYR A 88 -6.85 11.94 13.41
N LYS A 89 -6.16 11.81 14.56
CA LYS A 89 -4.74 12.12 14.68
C LYS A 89 -4.04 10.95 15.34
N THR A 90 -2.95 10.51 14.74
CA THR A 90 -2.15 9.37 15.18
C THR A 90 -0.68 9.56 14.80
N THR A 91 0.11 8.52 14.92
CA THR A 91 1.49 8.48 14.42
C THR A 91 1.70 7.26 13.53
N ALA A 92 2.70 7.31 12.67
CA ALA A 92 3.06 6.19 11.80
C ALA A 92 3.33 4.90 12.59
N ASP A 93 3.95 5.00 13.78
CA ASP A 93 4.18 3.84 14.66
C ASP A 93 2.87 3.21 15.15
N LYS A 94 1.83 4.02 15.41
CA LYS A 94 0.54 3.55 15.91
C LYS A 94 -0.39 3.04 14.81
N MET A 95 -0.09 3.32 13.56
CA MET A 95 -0.86 2.79 12.43
C MET A 95 -0.51 1.35 12.10
N TYR A 96 0.66 0.87 12.53
CA TYR A 96 1.06 -0.52 12.35
C TYR A 96 0.18 -1.45 13.17
N PHE A 97 -0.37 -2.48 12.53
CA PHE A 97 -1.08 -3.55 13.21
C PHE A 97 -0.24 -4.82 13.24
N ASN A 98 -0.04 -5.34 14.44
CA ASN A 98 0.85 -6.46 14.70
C ASN A 98 0.15 -7.81 14.45
N TYR A 99 -0.04 -8.16 13.19
CA TYR A 99 -0.56 -9.50 12.84
C TYR A 99 0.47 -10.57 13.14
N VAL A 100 -0.01 -11.73 13.60
CA VAL A 100 0.84 -12.91 13.90
C VAL A 100 1.70 -13.27 12.68
N ARG A 101 1.11 -13.25 11.49
CA ARG A 101 1.83 -13.31 10.24
C ARG A 101 1.86 -11.90 9.63
N PRO A 102 3.06 -11.32 9.43
CA PRO A 102 3.18 -10.03 8.79
C PRO A 102 2.52 -10.02 7.41
N GLN A 103 1.75 -8.99 7.15
CA GLN A 103 1.02 -8.78 5.90
C GLN A 103 0.70 -7.30 5.73
N GLU A 104 0.10 -6.93 4.61
CA GLU A 104 -0.49 -5.61 4.39
C GLU A 104 -1.36 -5.22 5.59
N ASN A 105 -1.12 -4.01 6.12
CA ASN A 105 -1.84 -3.51 7.29
C ASN A 105 -1.86 -1.98 7.34
N GLY A 106 -2.57 -1.43 8.32
CA GLY A 106 -2.58 0.00 8.60
C GLY A 106 -3.38 0.84 7.61
N HIS A 107 -4.16 0.24 6.72
CA HIS A 107 -4.94 0.96 5.72
C HIS A 107 -6.18 1.63 6.32
N HIS A 108 -6.57 2.78 5.76
CA HIS A 108 -7.78 3.53 6.10
C HIS A 108 -8.54 3.89 4.84
N THR A 109 -9.78 3.46 4.75
CA THR A 109 -10.66 3.71 3.59
C THR A 109 -11.46 5.01 3.73
N ASP A 110 -12.16 5.39 2.68
CA ASP A 110 -13.05 6.56 2.63
C ASP A 110 -12.37 7.84 3.10
N THR A 111 -11.11 8.02 2.73
CA THR A 111 -10.29 9.16 3.14
C THR A 111 -10.45 10.32 2.14
N ARG A 112 -10.61 11.54 2.65
CA ARG A 112 -10.74 12.76 1.88
C ARG A 112 -9.43 13.54 1.81
N TRP A 113 -8.72 13.56 2.93
CA TRP A 113 -7.39 14.15 3.00
C TRP A 113 -6.56 13.50 4.09
N ILE A 114 -5.26 13.57 3.93
CA ILE A 114 -4.25 13.19 4.91
C ILE A 114 -3.22 14.31 5.04
N ALA A 115 -2.67 14.47 6.22
CA ALA A 115 -1.57 15.38 6.48
C ALA A 115 -0.50 14.65 7.31
N LEU A 116 0.74 14.75 6.85
CA LEU A 116 1.91 14.27 7.58
C LEU A 116 2.75 15.47 7.99
N SER A 117 3.17 15.49 9.22
CA SER A 117 3.97 16.62 9.74
C SER A 117 5.06 16.15 10.69
N PRO A 118 6.21 16.84 10.66
CA PRO A 118 7.19 16.75 11.73
C PRO A 118 6.70 17.56 12.95
N ASP A 119 7.33 17.36 14.09
CA ASP A 119 7.04 18.14 15.30
C ASP A 119 7.22 19.64 15.08
N LYS A 120 8.16 20.01 14.22
CA LYS A 120 8.47 21.42 13.87
C LYS A 120 8.66 21.53 12.36
N GLY A 121 8.14 22.61 11.79
CA GLY A 121 8.27 22.91 10.37
C GLY A 121 7.00 22.62 9.59
N ASN A 122 7.15 22.59 8.27
CA ASN A 122 6.05 22.41 7.35
C ASN A 122 5.76 20.93 7.11
N GLY A 123 4.49 20.57 7.07
CA GLY A 123 4.00 19.25 6.69
C GLY A 123 3.67 19.12 5.21
N LEU A 124 3.23 17.93 4.85
CA LEU A 124 2.65 17.61 3.54
C LEU A 124 1.17 17.25 3.74
N ALA A 125 0.29 17.93 3.02
CA ALA A 125 -1.12 17.56 2.94
C ALA A 125 -1.43 16.98 1.56
N ILE A 126 -2.19 15.90 1.52
CA ILE A 126 -2.70 15.27 0.31
C ILE A 126 -4.21 15.32 0.34
N VAL A 127 -4.79 15.93 -0.65
CA VAL A 127 -6.25 16.06 -0.83
C VAL A 127 -6.62 15.37 -2.12
N ALA A 128 -7.62 14.52 -2.09
CA ALA A 128 -8.07 13.80 -3.27
C ALA A 128 -9.38 14.39 -3.81
N ASP A 129 -9.54 14.32 -5.13
CA ASP A 129 -10.78 14.71 -5.81
C ASP A 129 -11.94 13.71 -5.56
N SER A 130 -11.61 12.51 -5.05
CA SER A 130 -12.56 11.45 -4.70
C SER A 130 -12.13 10.78 -3.40
N LEU A 131 -12.91 9.81 -2.92
CA LEU A 131 -12.48 9.00 -1.77
C LEU A 131 -11.27 8.14 -2.16
N ILE A 132 -10.27 8.13 -1.29
CA ILE A 132 -9.06 7.34 -1.41
C ILE A 132 -8.90 6.44 -0.19
N GLY A 133 -7.99 5.49 -0.29
CA GLY A 133 -7.41 4.81 0.86
C GLY A 133 -5.97 5.27 1.09
N PHE A 134 -5.46 5.06 2.30
CA PHE A 134 -4.05 5.29 2.58
C PHE A 134 -3.56 4.44 3.73
N ASN A 135 -2.25 4.26 3.81
CA ASN A 135 -1.52 3.91 5.01
C ASN A 135 -0.24 4.73 5.11
N ALA A 136 0.27 4.88 6.32
CA ALA A 136 1.54 5.55 6.59
C ALA A 136 2.27 4.75 7.67
N LEU A 137 3.22 3.94 7.27
CA LEU A 137 3.91 2.99 8.13
C LEU A 137 5.40 3.26 8.14
N ARG A 138 6.09 2.73 9.16
CA ARG A 138 7.56 2.75 9.22
C ARG A 138 8.21 1.56 8.51
N ASN A 139 7.44 0.90 7.66
CA ASN A 139 7.87 -0.23 6.87
C ASN A 139 7.37 -0.05 5.44
N SER A 140 8.11 -0.56 4.48
CA SER A 140 7.61 -0.73 3.13
C SER A 140 6.68 -1.95 3.06
N ILE A 141 5.89 -2.04 1.99
CA ILE A 141 5.02 -3.21 1.77
C ILE A 141 5.87 -4.48 1.67
N GLU A 142 7.03 -4.37 1.06
CA GLU A 142 7.97 -5.46 0.84
C GLU A 142 8.56 -6.01 2.14
N ASP A 143 8.63 -5.19 3.20
CA ASP A 143 9.12 -5.64 4.52
C ASP A 143 8.22 -6.71 5.15
N PHE A 144 6.96 -6.81 4.72
CA PHE A 144 6.00 -7.77 5.29
C PHE A 144 6.01 -9.12 4.59
N ASP A 145 6.59 -9.20 3.39
CA ASP A 145 6.64 -10.42 2.61
C ASP A 145 8.09 -10.89 2.43
N SER A 146 8.29 -12.19 2.18
CA SER A 146 9.62 -12.67 1.84
C SER A 146 9.97 -12.27 0.42
N GLU A 147 11.22 -11.89 0.18
CA GLU A 147 11.75 -11.52 -1.15
C GLU A 147 11.67 -12.66 -2.18
N GLU A 148 11.47 -13.89 -1.75
CA GLU A 148 11.26 -15.03 -2.61
C GLU A 148 9.78 -15.36 -2.69
N ALA A 149 9.26 -15.47 -3.90
CA ALA A 149 7.93 -15.98 -4.18
C ALA A 149 7.84 -17.45 -3.74
N LEU A 150 7.62 -17.66 -2.47
CA LEU A 150 7.35 -19.00 -1.95
C LEU A 150 5.95 -19.41 -2.35
N PRO A 151 5.72 -20.66 -2.77
CA PRO A 151 4.37 -21.17 -2.94
C PRO A 151 3.61 -20.93 -1.64
N HIS A 152 2.47 -20.25 -1.72
CA HIS A 152 1.62 -20.01 -0.57
C HIS A 152 1.32 -21.35 0.11
N PRO A 153 1.32 -21.45 1.46
CA PRO A 153 1.03 -22.71 2.15
C PRO A 153 -0.24 -23.42 1.68
N TYR A 154 -1.22 -22.65 1.18
CA TYR A 154 -2.43 -23.21 0.57
C TYR A 154 -2.23 -23.79 -0.84
N GLN A 155 -1.09 -23.58 -1.47
CA GLN A 155 -0.74 -24.23 -2.75
C GLN A 155 -0.21 -25.67 -2.57
N TRP A 156 -0.03 -26.13 -1.33
CA TRP A 156 0.31 -27.52 -1.04
C TRP A 156 -0.72 -28.50 -1.59
N ASN A 157 -1.95 -28.07 -1.76
CA ASN A 157 -3.00 -28.87 -2.40
C ASN A 157 -2.76 -29.14 -3.90
N ASN A 158 -1.79 -28.46 -4.52
CA ASN A 158 -1.43 -28.63 -5.92
C ASN A 158 -0.22 -29.57 -6.11
N PHE A 159 0.38 -30.06 -5.04
CA PHE A 159 1.46 -31.04 -5.12
C PHE A 159 0.89 -32.45 -5.25
N SER A 160 1.50 -33.24 -6.12
CA SER A 160 1.16 -34.66 -6.21
C SER A 160 1.51 -35.39 -4.90
N PRO A 161 0.87 -36.53 -4.58
CA PRO A 161 1.23 -37.33 -3.42
C PRO A 161 2.72 -37.74 -3.39
N GLU A 162 3.35 -37.87 -4.56
CA GLU A 162 4.77 -38.19 -4.69
C GLU A 162 5.65 -36.99 -4.32
N GLU A 163 5.25 -35.77 -4.73
CA GLU A 163 5.97 -34.54 -4.34
C GLU A 163 5.84 -34.28 -2.85
N VAL A 164 4.68 -34.60 -2.26
CA VAL A 164 4.46 -34.51 -0.80
C VAL A 164 5.30 -35.57 -0.06
N ALA A 165 5.37 -36.80 -0.58
CA ALA A 165 6.13 -37.91 0.04
C ALA A 165 7.63 -37.75 -0.08
N ASN A 166 8.12 -37.16 -1.17
CA ASN A 166 9.52 -36.82 -1.39
C ASN A 166 9.91 -35.46 -0.81
N HIS A 167 9.05 -34.86 -0.03
CA HIS A 167 9.28 -33.54 0.54
C HIS A 167 10.46 -33.64 1.53
N ASP A 168 11.59 -33.10 1.11
CA ASP A 168 12.72 -32.94 2.00
C ASP A 168 12.28 -32.06 3.18
N GLU A 169 12.31 -32.62 4.40
CA GLU A 169 12.01 -31.89 5.62
C GLU A 169 12.85 -30.59 5.71
N ASN A 170 14.04 -30.58 5.08
CA ASN A 170 14.87 -29.41 4.98
C ASN A 170 14.30 -28.36 4.03
N ALA A 171 13.62 -28.74 2.95
CA ALA A 171 12.95 -27.80 2.07
C ALA A 171 11.77 -27.13 2.81
N ALA A 172 10.96 -27.91 3.52
CA ALA A 172 9.87 -27.37 4.35
C ALA A 172 10.39 -26.43 5.45
N ARG A 173 11.49 -26.81 6.13
CA ARG A 173 12.14 -25.94 7.14
C ARG A 173 12.74 -24.69 6.53
N ASN A 174 13.29 -24.76 5.31
CA ASN A 174 13.82 -23.60 4.61
C ASN A 174 12.70 -22.67 4.17
N VAL A 175 11.55 -23.19 3.73
CA VAL A 175 10.35 -22.41 3.44
C VAL A 175 9.85 -21.68 4.71
N LEU A 176 9.76 -22.40 5.83
CA LEU A 176 9.34 -21.80 7.12
C LEU A 176 10.33 -20.75 7.61
N ARG A 177 11.65 -20.93 7.38
CA ARG A 177 12.67 -19.95 7.75
C ARG A 177 12.64 -18.66 6.93
N ARG A 178 12.07 -18.70 5.74
CA ARG A 178 11.96 -17.54 4.84
C ARG A 178 10.69 -16.74 5.07
N MET A 179 9.73 -17.27 5.82
CA MET A 179 8.54 -16.53 6.21
C MET A 179 8.91 -15.58 7.35
N HIS A 180 8.58 -14.29 7.16
CA HIS A 180 8.72 -13.32 8.24
C HIS A 180 7.77 -13.67 9.38
N HIS A 181 8.28 -13.54 10.60
CA HIS A 181 7.51 -13.54 11.81
C HIS A 181 7.35 -12.11 12.31
N VAL A 182 6.38 -11.90 13.18
CA VAL A 182 6.12 -10.58 13.77
C VAL A 182 7.37 -9.95 14.39
N ASN A 183 8.28 -10.74 14.93
CA ASN A 183 9.53 -10.26 15.54
C ASN A 183 10.61 -9.88 14.51
N ASP A 184 10.43 -10.24 13.24
CA ASP A 184 11.37 -9.93 12.17
C ASP A 184 11.09 -8.56 11.56
N ILE A 185 9.91 -8.00 11.82
CA ILE A 185 9.50 -6.70 11.29
C ILE A 185 10.07 -5.59 12.16
N ILE A 186 11.10 -4.94 11.63
CA ILE A 186 11.82 -3.85 12.31
C ILE A 186 11.42 -2.52 11.66
N PRO A 187 10.94 -1.55 12.43
CA PRO A 187 10.64 -0.22 11.92
C PRO A 187 11.85 0.44 11.27
N ARG A 188 11.67 0.96 10.05
CA ARG A 188 12.71 1.64 9.28
C ARG A 188 12.87 3.11 9.71
N ASP A 189 13.93 3.76 9.24
CA ASP A 189 14.19 5.17 9.49
C ASP A 189 13.53 6.09 8.44
N PHE A 190 12.31 5.74 8.04
CA PHE A 190 11.44 6.51 7.16
C PHE A 190 9.97 6.26 7.50
N VAL A 191 9.09 7.03 6.91
CA VAL A 191 7.64 6.77 6.87
C VAL A 191 7.27 6.55 5.42
N GLU A 192 6.75 5.37 5.10
CA GLU A 192 6.20 5.10 3.78
C GLU A 192 4.71 5.40 3.76
N VAL A 193 4.32 6.27 2.85
CA VAL A 193 2.95 6.67 2.63
C VAL A 193 2.46 6.05 1.35
N CYS A 194 1.45 5.20 1.44
CA CYS A 194 0.70 4.71 0.29
C CYS A 194 -0.62 5.47 0.20
N VAL A 195 -0.91 5.98 -0.98
CA VAL A 195 -2.16 6.67 -1.29
C VAL A 195 -2.82 5.93 -2.43
N ASP A 196 -3.95 5.29 -2.17
CA ASP A 196 -4.60 4.41 -3.11
C ASP A 196 -5.89 5.02 -3.65
N MET A 197 -5.96 5.21 -4.95
CA MET A 197 -7.21 5.52 -5.65
C MET A 197 -8.20 4.36 -5.51
N LYS A 198 -7.66 3.15 -5.47
CA LYS A 198 -8.39 1.91 -5.22
C LYS A 198 -7.42 0.86 -4.70
N GLN A 199 -7.88 0.10 -3.71
CA GLN A 199 -7.20 -1.08 -3.19
C GLN A 199 -8.24 -2.19 -3.00
N GLN A 200 -7.86 -3.41 -3.35
CA GLN A 200 -8.64 -4.61 -3.05
C GLN A 200 -8.63 -4.86 -1.55
N GLY A 201 -9.71 -5.41 -1.01
CA GLY A 201 -9.73 -5.87 0.38
C GLY A 201 -8.76 -7.03 0.63
N VAL A 202 -8.54 -7.33 1.90
CA VAL A 202 -7.57 -8.36 2.34
C VAL A 202 -8.23 -9.65 2.83
N GLY A 203 -9.57 -9.71 2.84
CA GLY A 203 -10.36 -10.86 3.31
C GLY A 203 -10.36 -12.06 2.38
N GLY A 204 -9.66 -12.01 1.25
CA GLY A 204 -9.52 -13.10 0.30
C GLY A 204 -10.16 -12.85 -1.06
N TYR A 205 -10.56 -13.90 -1.73
CA TYR A 205 -10.85 -13.95 -3.17
C TYR A 205 -11.95 -12.99 -3.66
N ASP A 206 -12.95 -12.69 -2.85
CA ASP A 206 -14.13 -11.88 -3.22
C ASP A 206 -14.16 -10.51 -2.53
N SER A 207 -13.03 -10.01 -2.08
CA SER A 207 -12.94 -8.76 -1.31
C SER A 207 -12.88 -7.50 -2.18
N TRP A 208 -13.82 -7.34 -3.08
CA TRP A 208 -13.94 -6.20 -4.01
C TRP A 208 -14.96 -5.17 -3.58
#